data_1202df233df3db6b89619aa0e0479d5e
#
_entry.id   1202df233df3db6b89619aa0e0479d5e
#
_cell.length_a   1.000
_cell.length_b   1.000
_cell.length_c   1.000
_cell.angle_alpha   90.00
_cell.angle_beta   90.00
_cell.angle_gamma   90.00
#
_symmetry.space_group_name_H-M   'P 1'
#
loop_
_entity.id
_entity.type
_entity.pdbx_description
1 polymer ?
#
loop_
_entity_poly.entity_id
_entity_poly.type
_entity_poly.pdbx_seq_one_letter_code
_entity_poly.pdbx_strand_id
1 'polypeptide(L)'
;MLKQICFFRKRPDMTMDQFMDYYENQHSQLSKRMGRAPSLPGAQRYVRRYIVPEKNPVTGEVIDCGFDCIMEIWWNSREDFENSQRIISDPARLPAIKEDELNLFATHDNPVCTVIEYDSPMGPNGEATHVELRHED
;
A
#
# COMPACT_ATOMS: atom_id res chain seq x y z
N MET A 1 13.32 5.90 9.24
CA MET A 1 12.38 5.97 8.10
C MET A 1 11.05 5.38 8.51
N LEU A 2 9.97 6.10 8.29
CA LEU A 2 8.64 5.65 8.63
C LEU A 2 8.03 4.89 7.46
N LYS A 3 7.41 3.73 7.71
CA LYS A 3 6.68 2.97 6.70
C LYS A 3 5.18 3.03 6.99
N GLN A 4 4.45 3.53 6.00
CA GLN A 4 2.99 3.55 5.99
C GLN A 4 2.49 2.35 5.21
N ILE A 5 1.48 1.67 5.74
CA ILE A 5 0.82 0.55 5.05
C ILE A 5 -0.67 0.82 4.95
N CYS A 6 -1.23 0.60 3.77
CA CYS A 6 -2.65 0.62 3.52
C CYS A 6 -3.10 -0.74 3.01
N PHE A 7 -4.29 -1.16 3.43
CA PHE A 7 -4.89 -2.43 3.05
C PHE A 7 -6.11 -2.15 2.18
N PHE A 8 -6.13 -2.70 0.96
CA PHE A 8 -7.20 -2.46 0.00
C PHE A 8 -7.92 -3.73 -0.38
N ARG A 9 -9.25 -3.66 -0.43
CA ARG A 9 -10.08 -4.70 -1.03
C ARG A 9 -10.61 -4.18 -2.35
N LYS A 10 -10.39 -4.94 -3.42
CA LYS A 10 -10.91 -4.59 -4.74
C LYS A 10 -12.43 -4.67 -4.79
N ARG A 11 -13.04 -3.99 -5.73
CA ARG A 11 -14.47 -4.14 -6.00
C ARG A 11 -14.78 -5.61 -6.34
N PRO A 12 -15.88 -6.17 -5.81
CA PRO A 12 -16.23 -7.58 -6.05
C PRO A 12 -16.57 -7.87 -7.52
N ASP A 13 -16.93 -6.85 -8.31
CA ASP A 13 -17.26 -6.97 -9.73
C ASP A 13 -16.03 -6.82 -10.66
N MET A 14 -14.83 -6.70 -10.09
CA MET A 14 -13.57 -6.65 -10.84
C MET A 14 -12.78 -7.94 -10.65
N THR A 15 -12.12 -8.39 -11.72
CA THR A 15 -11.10 -9.41 -11.61
C THR A 15 -9.82 -8.79 -11.04
N MET A 16 -8.89 -9.64 -10.55
CA MET A 16 -7.60 -9.14 -10.08
C MET A 16 -6.82 -8.44 -11.22
N ASP A 17 -6.87 -8.97 -12.43
CA ASP A 17 -6.21 -8.36 -13.58
C ASP A 17 -6.78 -6.97 -13.90
N GLN A 18 -8.10 -6.81 -13.85
CA GLN A 18 -8.75 -5.51 -14.02
C GLN A 18 -8.37 -4.53 -12.92
N PHE A 19 -8.31 -5.01 -11.67
CA PHE A 19 -7.92 -4.21 -10.51
C PHE A 19 -6.47 -3.74 -10.63
N MET A 20 -5.54 -4.64 -10.95
CA MET A 20 -4.13 -4.28 -11.16
C MET A 20 -3.97 -3.28 -12.29
N ASP A 21 -4.65 -3.50 -13.41
CA ASP A 21 -4.58 -2.60 -14.57
C ASP A 21 -5.06 -1.19 -14.20
N TYR A 22 -6.20 -1.08 -13.56
CA TYR A 22 -6.74 0.22 -13.15
C TYR A 22 -5.82 0.90 -12.12
N TYR A 23 -5.35 0.15 -11.13
CA TYR A 23 -4.48 0.70 -10.09
C TYR A 23 -3.19 1.25 -10.69
N GLU A 24 -2.50 0.45 -11.50
CA GLU A 24 -1.19 0.83 -12.04
C GLU A 24 -1.27 1.92 -13.11
N ASN A 25 -2.31 1.91 -13.93
CA ASN A 25 -2.40 2.79 -15.09
C ASN A 25 -3.31 4.01 -14.90
N GLN A 26 -4.21 3.97 -13.90
CA GLN A 26 -5.17 5.06 -13.66
C GLN A 26 -5.01 5.65 -12.25
N HIS A 27 -5.19 4.86 -11.21
CA HIS A 27 -5.19 5.35 -9.83
C HIS A 27 -3.81 5.88 -9.41
N SER A 28 -2.76 5.15 -9.66
CA SER A 28 -1.40 5.57 -9.32
C SER A 28 -0.95 6.82 -10.10
N GLN A 29 -1.63 7.14 -11.20
CA GLN A 29 -1.37 8.30 -12.04
C GLN A 29 -2.37 9.44 -11.83
N LEU A 30 -3.15 9.39 -10.74
CA LEU A 30 -4.24 10.33 -10.49
C LEU A 30 -3.78 11.79 -10.50
N SER A 31 -2.68 12.10 -9.84
CA SER A 31 -2.14 13.48 -9.82
C SER A 31 -1.84 13.99 -11.23
N LYS A 32 -1.22 13.15 -12.06
CA LYS A 32 -0.93 13.49 -13.47
C LYS A 32 -2.21 13.68 -14.27
N ARG A 33 -3.20 12.83 -14.08
CA ARG A 33 -4.51 12.93 -14.74
C ARG A 33 -5.23 14.22 -14.36
N MET A 34 -4.98 14.72 -13.15
CA MET A 34 -5.54 16.00 -12.67
C MET A 34 -4.68 17.22 -13.08
N GLY A 35 -3.69 17.03 -13.95
CA GLY A 35 -2.80 18.10 -14.40
C GLY A 35 -1.80 18.56 -13.35
N ARG A 36 -1.53 17.73 -12.33
CA ARG A 36 -0.58 18.04 -11.25
C ARG A 36 0.70 17.25 -11.44
N ALA A 37 1.78 17.74 -10.84
CA ALA A 37 3.04 16.99 -10.82
C ALA A 37 2.86 15.69 -10.05
N PRO A 38 3.31 14.55 -10.60
CA PRO A 38 3.26 13.27 -9.89
C PRO A 38 4.36 13.24 -8.84
N SER A 39 4.06 13.75 -7.64
CA SER A 39 5.06 13.81 -6.58
C SER A 39 4.46 13.47 -5.23
N LEU A 40 5.24 12.73 -4.45
CA LEU A 40 5.00 12.44 -3.04
C LEU A 40 6.21 12.96 -2.26
N PRO A 41 6.22 14.25 -1.88
CA PRO A 41 7.38 14.84 -1.20
C PRO A 41 7.76 14.06 0.05
N GLY A 42 9.03 13.68 0.14
CA GLY A 42 9.55 12.88 1.26
C GLY A 42 9.38 11.37 1.15
N ALA A 43 8.69 10.90 0.12
CA ALA A 43 8.57 9.46 -0.13
C ALA A 43 9.80 8.93 -0.85
N GLN A 44 10.33 7.80 -0.36
CA GLN A 44 11.48 7.10 -0.95
C GLN A 44 11.07 5.90 -1.78
N ARG A 45 9.99 5.24 -1.42
CA ARG A 45 9.46 4.09 -2.15
C ARG A 45 7.94 4.10 -2.08
N TYR A 46 7.33 3.62 -3.16
CA TYR A 46 5.91 3.36 -3.26
C TYR A 46 5.76 1.93 -3.77
N VAL A 47 5.36 1.02 -2.88
CA VAL A 47 5.29 -0.42 -3.15
C VAL A 47 3.83 -0.84 -3.15
N ARG A 48 3.42 -1.58 -4.16
CA ARG A 48 2.09 -2.21 -4.23
C ARG A 48 2.30 -3.70 -4.29
N ARG A 49 1.67 -4.42 -3.36
CA ARG A 49 1.72 -5.88 -3.32
C ARG A 49 0.32 -6.42 -3.53
N TYR A 50 0.12 -7.06 -4.68
CA TYR A 50 -1.14 -7.72 -4.99
C TYR A 50 -1.10 -9.12 -4.40
N ILE A 51 -2.10 -9.46 -3.58
CA ILE A 51 -2.11 -10.67 -2.79
C ILE A 51 -2.52 -11.86 -3.66
N VAL A 52 -1.69 -12.90 -3.64
CA VAL A 52 -1.96 -14.18 -4.27
C VAL A 52 -2.06 -15.20 -3.14
N PRO A 53 -3.27 -15.61 -2.72
CA PRO A 53 -3.43 -16.55 -1.61
C PRO A 53 -2.78 -17.89 -1.93
N GLU A 54 -2.12 -18.47 -0.93
CA GLU A 54 -1.48 -19.77 -1.01
C GLU A 54 -2.24 -20.81 -0.18
N LYS A 55 -2.09 -22.06 -0.55
CA LYS A 55 -2.68 -23.16 0.21
C LYS A 55 -1.97 -23.34 1.55
N ASN A 56 -2.76 -23.56 2.59
CA ASN A 56 -2.22 -24.03 3.86
C ASN A 56 -1.62 -25.44 3.63
N PRO A 57 -0.35 -25.68 3.94
CA PRO A 57 0.30 -26.96 3.65
C PRO A 57 -0.24 -28.13 4.48
N VAL A 58 -0.91 -27.87 5.59
CA VAL A 58 -1.47 -28.88 6.48
C VAL A 58 -2.88 -29.27 6.05
N THR A 59 -3.75 -28.29 5.80
CA THR A 59 -5.18 -28.51 5.50
C THR A 59 -5.50 -28.53 4.02
N GLY A 60 -4.64 -27.97 3.17
CA GLY A 60 -4.89 -27.77 1.75
C GLY A 60 -5.86 -26.63 1.44
N GLU A 61 -6.35 -25.94 2.44
CA GLU A 61 -7.29 -24.84 2.28
C GLU A 61 -6.60 -23.56 1.85
N VAL A 62 -7.29 -22.79 1.01
CA VAL A 62 -6.92 -21.40 0.69
C VAL A 62 -7.78 -20.49 1.56
N ILE A 63 -7.14 -19.79 2.49
CA ILE A 63 -7.83 -18.88 3.41
C ILE A 63 -7.79 -17.48 2.81
N ASP A 64 -8.95 -16.82 2.76
CA ASP A 64 -9.04 -15.42 2.33
C ASP A 64 -8.20 -14.53 3.25
N CYS A 65 -7.27 -13.79 2.68
CA CYS A 65 -6.40 -12.87 3.44
C CYS A 65 -7.14 -11.63 3.93
N GLY A 66 -8.38 -11.42 3.50
CA GLY A 66 -9.19 -10.26 3.88
C GLY A 66 -8.96 -9.03 3.01
N PHE A 67 -7.86 -8.97 2.27
CA PHE A 67 -7.49 -7.86 1.39
C PHE A 67 -6.91 -8.39 0.09
N ASP A 68 -6.91 -7.54 -0.94
CA ASP A 68 -6.43 -7.88 -2.28
C ASP A 68 -5.11 -7.18 -2.63
N CYS A 69 -4.82 -6.07 -1.98
CA CYS A 69 -3.60 -5.30 -2.19
C CYS A 69 -3.12 -4.68 -0.89
N ILE A 70 -1.81 -4.72 -0.69
CA ILE A 70 -1.13 -3.98 0.37
C ILE A 70 -0.26 -2.92 -0.29
N MET A 71 -0.54 -1.65 0.01
CA MET A 71 0.24 -0.51 -0.45
C MET A 71 1.15 -0.06 0.69
N GLU A 72 2.39 0.23 0.36
CA GLU A 72 3.39 0.67 1.32
C GLU A 72 4.14 1.87 0.78
N ILE A 73 4.27 2.90 1.61
CA ILE A 73 5.08 4.07 1.28
C ILE A 73 6.13 4.24 2.37
N TRP A 74 7.37 4.45 1.95
CA TRP A 74 8.50 4.72 2.82
C TRP A 74 8.74 6.22 2.86
N TRP A 75 8.51 6.84 4.02
CA TRP A 75 8.67 8.27 4.23
C TRP A 75 9.99 8.58 4.92
N ASN A 76 10.64 9.68 4.56
CA ASN A 76 11.86 10.12 5.23
C ASN A 76 11.63 10.40 6.72
N SER A 77 10.42 10.88 7.06
CA SER A 77 10.09 11.28 8.43
C SER A 77 8.59 11.19 8.69
N ARG A 78 8.22 11.23 9.96
CA ARG A 78 6.82 11.37 10.37
C ARG A 78 6.20 12.67 9.85
N GLU A 79 6.96 13.74 9.83
CA GLU A 79 6.50 15.03 9.31
C GLU A 79 6.09 14.93 7.83
N ASP A 80 6.88 14.25 7.01
CA ASP A 80 6.54 14.03 5.60
C ASP A 80 5.28 13.19 5.44
N PHE A 81 5.12 12.15 6.25
CA PHE A 81 3.91 11.35 6.29
C PHE A 81 2.68 12.21 6.66
N GLU A 82 2.76 12.96 7.74
CA GLU A 82 1.67 13.83 8.19
C GLU A 82 1.34 14.91 7.16
N ASN A 83 2.37 15.43 6.50
CA ASN A 83 2.20 16.38 5.42
C ASN A 83 1.39 15.78 4.26
N SER A 84 1.68 14.55 3.89
CA SER A 84 0.92 13.84 2.85
C SER A 84 -0.55 13.67 3.26
N GLN A 85 -0.82 13.39 4.52
CA GLN A 85 -2.19 13.26 5.02
C GLN A 85 -2.95 14.59 4.91
N ARG A 86 -2.30 15.71 5.19
CA ARG A 86 -2.89 17.04 5.01
C ARG A 86 -3.21 17.33 3.55
N ILE A 87 -2.31 16.94 2.64
CA ILE A 87 -2.51 17.13 1.20
C ILE A 87 -3.70 16.31 0.70
N ILE A 88 -3.80 15.05 1.11
CA ILE A 88 -4.88 14.14 0.70
C ILE A 88 -6.24 14.62 1.23
N SER A 89 -6.27 15.19 2.43
CA SER A 89 -7.51 15.68 3.05
C SER A 89 -7.88 17.10 2.63
N ASP A 90 -7.10 17.73 1.75
CA ASP A 90 -7.43 19.03 1.19
C ASP A 90 -8.79 18.98 0.47
N PRO A 91 -9.77 19.83 0.86
CA PRO A 91 -11.09 19.84 0.22
C PRO A 91 -11.07 20.05 -1.29
N ALA A 92 -10.02 20.65 -1.84
CA ALA A 92 -9.86 20.83 -3.28
C ALA A 92 -9.48 19.52 -4.00
N ARG A 93 -8.91 18.55 -3.28
CA ARG A 93 -8.40 17.29 -3.85
C ARG A 93 -9.25 16.08 -3.51
N LEU A 94 -9.81 16.08 -2.31
CA LEU A 94 -10.49 14.93 -1.73
C LEU A 94 -11.63 14.37 -2.59
N PRO A 95 -12.53 15.18 -3.20
CA PRO A 95 -13.62 14.65 -4.02
C PRO A 95 -13.13 13.82 -5.21
N ALA A 96 -12.10 14.27 -5.92
CA ALA A 96 -11.55 13.53 -7.06
C ALA A 96 -10.88 12.22 -6.63
N ILE A 97 -10.20 12.23 -5.48
CA ILE A 97 -9.57 11.03 -4.91
C ILE A 97 -10.65 10.02 -4.53
N LYS A 98 -11.71 10.46 -3.86
CA LYS A 98 -12.82 9.58 -3.45
C LYS A 98 -13.57 9.00 -4.64
N GLU A 99 -13.80 9.79 -5.68
CA GLU A 99 -14.41 9.32 -6.91
C GLU A 99 -13.56 8.24 -7.58
N ASP A 100 -12.24 8.45 -7.67
CA ASP A 100 -11.34 7.48 -8.26
C ASP A 100 -11.27 6.18 -7.43
N GLU A 101 -11.25 6.28 -6.11
CA GLU A 101 -11.25 5.11 -5.21
C GLU A 101 -12.49 4.24 -5.43
N LEU A 102 -13.65 4.81 -5.70
CA LEU A 102 -14.89 4.07 -5.99
C LEU A 102 -14.80 3.24 -7.27
N ASN A 103 -13.89 3.58 -8.17
CA ASN A 103 -13.68 2.84 -9.41
C ASN A 103 -12.91 1.55 -9.21
N LEU A 104 -12.26 1.35 -8.05
CA LEU A 104 -11.45 0.16 -7.82
C LEU A 104 -11.62 -0.47 -6.43
N PHE A 105 -11.99 0.28 -5.41
CA PHE A 105 -12.10 -0.25 -4.05
C PHE A 105 -13.54 -0.56 -3.66
N ALA A 106 -13.70 -1.59 -2.85
CA ALA A 106 -15.01 -1.98 -2.31
C ALA A 106 -15.56 -0.94 -1.30
N THR A 107 -14.68 -0.15 -0.69
CA THR A 107 -15.03 0.84 0.32
C THR A 107 -14.09 2.04 0.29
N HIS A 108 -14.53 3.17 0.84
CA HIS A 108 -13.66 4.33 1.12
C HIS A 108 -12.85 4.18 2.40
N ASP A 109 -13.25 3.28 3.29
CA ASP A 109 -12.71 3.16 4.64
C ASP A 109 -11.60 2.11 4.68
N ASN A 110 -10.60 2.28 3.82
CA ASN A 110 -9.46 1.38 3.78
C ASN A 110 -8.54 1.65 4.99
N PRO A 111 -8.14 0.59 5.71
CA PRO A 111 -7.24 0.75 6.86
C PRO A 111 -5.89 1.34 6.44
N VAL A 112 -5.37 2.23 7.27
CA VAL A 112 -4.03 2.78 7.16
C VAL A 112 -3.33 2.64 8.50
N CYS A 113 -2.07 2.24 8.48
CA CYS A 113 -1.26 2.15 9.68
C CYS A 113 0.20 2.51 9.39
N THR A 114 0.95 2.73 10.44
CA THR A 114 2.41 2.70 10.43
C THR A 114 2.86 1.45 11.16
N VAL A 115 4.10 1.03 10.95
CA VAL A 115 4.59 -0.24 11.50
C VAL A 115 5.90 -0.05 12.24
N ILE A 116 6.12 -0.94 13.20
CA ILE A 116 7.43 -1.19 13.80
C ILE A 116 7.94 -2.45 13.13
N GLU A 117 9.12 -2.38 12.54
CA GLU A 117 9.67 -3.47 11.75
C GLU A 117 10.94 -4.02 12.40
N TYR A 118 11.01 -5.33 12.49
CA TYR A 118 12.25 -6.05 12.82
C TYR A 118 12.72 -6.76 11.56
N ASP A 119 13.99 -6.62 11.27
CA ASP A 119 14.61 -7.23 10.09
C ASP A 119 15.78 -8.09 10.55
N SER A 120 15.78 -9.34 10.13
CA SER A 120 16.85 -10.29 10.45
C SER A 120 17.45 -10.81 9.14
N PRO A 121 18.57 -10.23 8.70
CA PRO A 121 19.25 -10.73 7.52
C PRO A 121 19.64 -12.20 7.69
N MET A 122 19.44 -12.98 6.65
CA MET A 122 19.81 -14.39 6.64
C MET A 122 21.17 -14.58 5.97
N GLY A 123 21.88 -15.63 6.34
CA GLY A 123 23.12 -16.00 5.69
C GLY A 123 22.89 -16.56 4.28
N PRO A 124 23.96 -16.78 3.49
CA PRO A 124 23.85 -17.14 2.08
C PRO A 124 23.16 -18.50 1.83
N ASN A 125 23.06 -19.37 2.83
CA ASN A 125 22.35 -20.65 2.74
C ASN A 125 21.06 -20.65 3.56
N GLY A 126 20.54 -19.48 3.91
CA GLY A 126 19.32 -19.33 4.70
C GLY A 126 19.53 -19.52 6.20
N GLU A 127 20.77 -19.61 6.67
CA GLU A 127 21.05 -19.71 8.11
C GLU A 127 20.75 -18.39 8.82
N ALA A 128 20.20 -18.49 10.05
CA ALA A 128 19.92 -17.34 10.87
C ALA A 128 21.23 -16.67 11.34
N THR A 129 21.29 -15.34 11.16
CA THR A 129 22.49 -14.55 11.53
C THR A 129 22.43 -14.01 12.96
N HIS A 130 21.25 -14.10 13.61
CA HIS A 130 20.96 -13.50 14.93
C HIS A 130 21.15 -11.99 14.98
N VAL A 131 21.15 -11.33 13.84
CA VAL A 131 21.17 -9.86 13.74
C VAL A 131 19.76 -9.37 13.52
N GLU A 132 19.27 -8.57 14.46
CA GLU A 132 17.95 -7.96 14.36
C GLU A 132 18.11 -6.45 14.25
N LEU A 133 17.49 -5.88 13.22
CA LEU A 133 17.42 -4.44 13.02
C LEU A 133 15.99 -4.00 13.23
N ARG A 134 15.77 -3.21 14.29
CA ARG A 134 14.44 -2.63 14.55
C ARG A 134 14.32 -1.30 13.83
N HIS A 135 13.27 -1.16 13.06
CA HIS A 135 12.96 0.04 12.29
C HIS A 135 11.64 0.64 12.76
N GLU A 136 11.70 1.87 13.20
CA GLU A 136 10.53 2.70 13.49
C GLU A 136 10.83 4.13 13.04
N ASP A 137 9.84 5.00 13.06
CA ASP A 137 10.03 6.41 12.67
C ASP A 137 10.92 7.21 13.61
#